data_efce47e716adaa0e7487ea418ee104ee
#
_entry.id   efce47e716adaa0e7487ea418ee104ee
#
_cell.length_a   1.000
_cell.length_b   1.000
_cell.length_c   1.000
_cell.angle_alpha   90.00
_cell.angle_beta   90.00
_cell.angle_gamma   90.00
#
_symmetry.space_group_name_H-M   'P 1'
#
loop_
_entity.id
_entity.type
_entity.pdbx_description
1 polymer ?
#
loop_
_entity_poly.entity_id
_entity_poly.type
_entity_poly.pdbx_seq_one_letter_code
_entity_poly.pdbx_strand_id
1 'polypeptide(L)'
;MKENMLVMNKRNFLSAVCMAVAFAAVSTACGDGTTRSRGLEFSRNMYDPLAYNPDQPNNNFENKITAQTPPAGTLPQGFEKFGAEYANTPEDYQRAGAELVNPLEVNEENLAQGQHLFLANCAVCHGKEGAGDGSITKDRSVTDSRGTRKLENFPNPPAYTRSAGANSSRGGLMADLTAGKIYHTIYYGLNTMGSHASQLNPEERWKVVMYVQELQKK
;
A
#
# COMPACT_ATOMS: atom_id res chain seq x y z
N MET A 1 -28.60 -66.14 -33.94
CA MET A 1 -27.55 -65.52 -33.06
C MET A 1 -28.22 -65.18 -31.76
N LYS A 2 -27.88 -65.92 -30.67
CA LYS A 2 -28.44 -65.63 -29.31
C LYS A 2 -27.57 -64.61 -28.63
N GLU A 3 -28.14 -63.44 -28.29
CA GLU A 3 -27.47 -62.44 -27.50
C GLU A 3 -27.28 -62.99 -26.06
N ASN A 4 -26.03 -63.20 -25.67
CA ASN A 4 -25.66 -63.49 -24.30
C ASN A 4 -25.74 -62.18 -23.50
N MET A 5 -26.88 -61.88 -22.94
CA MET A 5 -27.06 -60.81 -21.99
C MET A 5 -26.40 -61.23 -20.64
N LEU A 6 -25.23 -60.69 -20.38
CA LEU A 6 -24.49 -60.88 -19.12
C LEU A 6 -25.34 -60.34 -17.97
N VAL A 7 -26.09 -61.24 -17.32
CA VAL A 7 -26.77 -60.89 -16.06
C VAL A 7 -25.70 -60.80 -14.94
N MET A 8 -25.26 -59.60 -14.69
CA MET A 8 -24.36 -59.31 -13.55
C MET A 8 -25.07 -59.66 -12.24
N ASN A 9 -24.42 -60.52 -11.45
CA ASN A 9 -24.89 -60.88 -10.08
C ASN A 9 -24.95 -59.57 -9.26
N LYS A 10 -26.05 -59.38 -8.48
CA LYS A 10 -26.27 -58.20 -7.62
C LYS A 10 -25.05 -57.82 -6.78
N ARG A 11 -24.30 -58.81 -6.30
CA ARG A 11 -23.07 -58.60 -5.51
C ARG A 11 -21.96 -57.98 -6.33
N ASN A 12 -21.78 -58.40 -7.59
CA ASN A 12 -20.77 -57.85 -8.48
C ASN A 12 -21.17 -56.46 -8.99
N PHE A 13 -22.44 -56.19 -9.16
CA PHE A 13 -22.95 -54.86 -9.49
C PHE A 13 -22.69 -53.87 -8.34
N LEU A 14 -22.98 -54.26 -7.12
CA LEU A 14 -22.74 -53.43 -5.93
C LEU A 14 -21.25 -53.13 -5.77
N SER A 15 -20.37 -54.12 -5.98
CA SER A 15 -18.92 -53.92 -5.93
C SER A 15 -18.44 -52.96 -7.03
N ALA A 16 -18.96 -53.04 -8.23
CA ALA A 16 -18.62 -52.17 -9.33
C ALA A 16 -19.04 -50.71 -9.06
N VAL A 17 -20.25 -50.53 -8.46
CA VAL A 17 -20.73 -49.20 -8.08
C VAL A 17 -19.88 -48.61 -6.96
N CYS A 18 -19.55 -49.42 -5.94
CA CYS A 18 -18.65 -48.93 -4.86
C CYS A 18 -17.27 -48.55 -5.35
N MET A 19 -16.68 -49.31 -6.28
CA MET A 19 -15.40 -48.96 -6.91
C MET A 19 -15.51 -47.68 -7.75
N ALA A 20 -16.59 -47.52 -8.51
CA ALA A 20 -16.81 -46.33 -9.33
C ALA A 20 -16.97 -45.07 -8.46
N VAL A 21 -17.70 -45.19 -7.35
CA VAL A 21 -17.86 -44.08 -6.39
C VAL A 21 -16.54 -43.74 -5.68
N ALA A 22 -15.76 -44.76 -5.28
CA ALA A 22 -14.44 -44.56 -4.69
C ALA A 22 -13.47 -43.89 -5.68
N PHE A 23 -13.49 -44.30 -6.94
CA PHE A 23 -12.67 -43.70 -7.99
C PHE A 23 -13.08 -42.26 -8.31
N ALA A 24 -14.39 -41.97 -8.35
CA ALA A 24 -14.90 -40.61 -8.52
C ALA A 24 -14.52 -39.70 -7.33
N ALA A 25 -14.56 -40.22 -6.10
CA ALA A 25 -14.17 -39.47 -4.91
C ALA A 25 -12.66 -39.14 -4.92
N VAL A 26 -11.80 -40.07 -5.37
CA VAL A 26 -10.35 -39.84 -5.50
C VAL A 26 -10.04 -38.84 -6.63
N SER A 27 -10.74 -38.89 -7.76
CA SER A 27 -10.51 -37.95 -8.87
C SER A 27 -10.98 -36.53 -8.58
N THR A 28 -11.95 -36.33 -7.70
CA THR A 28 -12.36 -34.97 -7.27
C THR A 28 -11.42 -34.37 -6.23
N ALA A 29 -10.59 -35.21 -5.56
CA ALA A 29 -9.59 -34.72 -4.61
C ALA A 29 -8.37 -34.05 -5.27
N CYS A 30 -8.12 -34.32 -6.56
CA CYS A 30 -7.09 -33.66 -7.35
C CYS A 30 -7.68 -32.47 -8.13
N GLY A 31 -8.35 -31.57 -7.44
CA GLY A 31 -8.82 -30.32 -8.06
C GLY A 31 -7.64 -29.44 -8.43
N ASP A 32 -7.52 -29.04 -9.70
CA ASP A 32 -6.64 -27.96 -10.17
C ASP A 32 -7.06 -26.63 -9.54
N GLY A 33 -6.87 -26.55 -8.23
CA GLY A 33 -7.13 -25.33 -7.52
C GLY A 33 -5.96 -24.39 -7.65
N THR A 34 -5.96 -23.48 -8.60
CA THR A 34 -5.41 -22.16 -8.42
C THR A 34 -6.20 -21.43 -7.32
N THR A 35 -6.48 -22.13 -6.24
CA THR A 35 -7.09 -21.55 -5.06
C THR A 35 -5.98 -20.83 -4.28
N ARG A 36 -6.27 -19.64 -3.79
CA ARG A 36 -5.42 -18.94 -2.80
C ARG A 36 -5.34 -19.72 -1.46
N SER A 37 -5.89 -20.90 -1.40
CA SER A 37 -5.78 -21.82 -0.29
C SER A 37 -4.46 -22.57 -0.36
N ARG A 38 -3.75 -22.66 0.76
CA ARG A 38 -2.47 -23.38 0.88
C ARG A 38 -2.61 -24.90 0.76
N GLY A 39 -3.84 -25.43 0.63
CA GLY A 39 -4.12 -26.86 0.62
C GLY A 39 -4.06 -27.48 2.00
N LEU A 40 -4.05 -28.83 2.05
CA LEU A 40 -3.89 -29.63 3.26
C LEU A 40 -2.51 -30.24 3.26
N GLU A 41 -1.70 -29.96 4.27
CA GLU A 41 -0.40 -30.59 4.49
C GLU A 41 -0.48 -31.61 5.62
N PHE A 42 0.23 -32.73 5.46
CA PHE A 42 0.32 -33.78 6.48
C PHE A 42 1.10 -33.29 7.71
N SER A 43 2.14 -32.47 7.49
CA SER A 43 2.94 -31.88 8.55
C SER A 43 2.85 -30.36 8.50
N ARG A 44 2.42 -29.76 9.60
CA ARG A 44 2.13 -28.31 9.64
C ARG A 44 3.37 -27.39 9.57
N ASN A 45 4.57 -27.89 9.72
CA ASN A 45 5.81 -27.10 9.68
C ASN A 45 5.60 -25.63 10.16
N MET A 46 5.97 -24.65 9.34
CA MET A 46 5.74 -23.22 9.57
C MET A 46 4.42 -22.70 9.01
N TYR A 47 3.46 -23.56 8.73
CA TYR A 47 2.16 -23.21 8.14
C TYR A 47 1.35 -22.24 9.01
N ASP A 48 1.32 -22.55 10.30
CA ASP A 48 0.81 -21.66 11.33
C ASP A 48 2.00 -21.24 12.22
N PRO A 49 2.63 -20.10 11.96
CA PRO A 49 3.77 -19.66 12.77
C PRO A 49 3.34 -19.47 14.22
N LEU A 50 4.16 -19.93 15.15
CA LEU A 50 3.91 -19.76 16.59
C LEU A 50 4.05 -18.30 17.04
N ALA A 51 4.87 -17.52 16.31
CA ALA A 51 5.04 -16.11 16.57
C ALA A 51 3.87 -15.29 16.03
N TYR A 52 3.41 -14.33 16.81
CA TYR A 52 2.39 -13.38 16.37
C TYR A 52 2.99 -12.30 15.46
N ASN A 53 2.27 -11.96 14.39
CA ASN A 53 2.58 -10.77 13.60
C ASN A 53 2.05 -9.50 14.30
N PRO A 54 2.64 -8.31 14.06
CA PRO A 54 2.23 -7.07 14.73
C PRO A 54 0.74 -6.76 14.67
N ASP A 55 0.09 -7.02 13.53
CA ASP A 55 -1.33 -6.73 13.32
C ASP A 55 -2.26 -7.92 13.58
N GLN A 56 -1.71 -9.03 14.07
CA GLN A 56 -2.48 -10.24 14.37
C GLN A 56 -3.18 -10.09 15.73
N PRO A 57 -4.46 -10.53 15.86
CA PRO A 57 -5.13 -10.63 17.17
C PRO A 57 -4.36 -11.55 18.12
N ASN A 58 -4.17 -11.12 19.36
CA ASN A 58 -3.39 -11.84 20.36
C ASN A 58 -4.17 -11.95 21.67
N ASN A 59 -4.59 -13.17 22.00
CA ASN A 59 -5.39 -13.43 23.22
C ASN A 59 -4.55 -13.40 24.52
N ASN A 60 -3.21 -13.27 24.43
CA ASN A 60 -2.35 -13.13 25.60
C ASN A 60 -2.42 -11.74 26.22
N PHE A 61 -2.97 -10.75 25.51
CA PHE A 61 -3.14 -9.39 25.99
C PHE A 61 -4.63 -9.06 26.16
N GLU A 62 -4.95 -8.29 27.18
CA GLU A 62 -6.31 -7.87 27.50
C GLU A 62 -6.97 -7.09 26.34
N ASN A 63 -6.20 -6.22 25.69
CA ASN A 63 -6.62 -5.44 24.51
C ASN A 63 -6.65 -6.24 23.20
N LYS A 64 -6.25 -7.52 23.24
CA LYS A 64 -6.18 -8.42 22.07
C LYS A 64 -5.35 -7.93 20.89
N ILE A 65 -4.44 -7.01 21.11
CA ILE A 65 -3.57 -6.44 20.08
C ILE A 65 -2.14 -6.93 20.30
N THR A 66 -1.49 -7.43 19.24
CA THR A 66 -0.09 -7.90 19.33
C THR A 66 0.87 -6.72 19.46
N ALA A 67 0.69 -5.66 18.67
CA ALA A 67 1.49 -4.44 18.77
C ALA A 67 1.06 -3.64 20.00
N GLN A 68 1.84 -3.75 21.07
CA GLN A 68 1.59 -3.02 22.31
C GLN A 68 2.16 -1.61 22.25
N THR A 69 1.47 -0.67 22.91
CA THR A 69 2.01 0.68 23.10
C THR A 69 3.27 0.62 23.97
N PRO A 70 4.39 1.18 23.52
CA PRO A 70 5.61 1.21 24.32
C PRO A 70 5.39 1.94 25.66
N PRO A 71 6.16 1.63 26.71
CA PRO A 71 6.11 2.36 27.96
C PRO A 71 6.32 3.86 27.76
N ALA A 72 5.69 4.67 28.60
CA ALA A 72 5.84 6.13 28.53
C ALA A 72 7.32 6.54 28.65
N GLY A 73 7.75 7.48 27.82
CA GLY A 73 9.15 7.94 27.77
C GLY A 73 10.09 7.09 26.91
N THR A 74 9.60 6.01 26.31
CA THR A 74 10.39 5.22 25.35
C THR A 74 10.54 5.98 24.02
N LEU A 75 11.77 6.14 23.56
CA LEU A 75 12.08 6.72 22.26
C LEU A 75 12.48 5.57 21.31
N PRO A 76 11.81 5.41 20.16
CA PRO A 76 12.21 4.43 19.17
C PRO A 76 13.56 4.79 18.54
N GLN A 77 14.29 3.80 18.07
CA GLN A 77 15.49 4.05 17.29
C GLN A 77 15.11 4.82 16.03
N GLY A 78 15.84 5.88 15.70
CA GLY A 78 15.52 6.77 14.58
C GLY A 78 14.39 7.78 14.90
N PHE A 79 14.10 8.01 16.17
CA PHE A 79 13.11 9.01 16.59
C PHE A 79 13.39 10.39 15.97
N GLU A 80 12.36 10.95 15.36
CA GLU A 80 12.39 12.28 14.79
C GLU A 80 11.56 13.25 15.66
N LYS A 81 12.14 14.39 15.98
CA LYS A 81 11.48 15.40 16.81
C LYS A 81 10.38 16.19 16.10
N PHE A 82 10.31 16.12 14.75
CA PHE A 82 9.43 16.96 13.94
C PHE A 82 7.99 16.95 14.44
N GLY A 83 7.39 15.78 14.66
CA GLY A 83 6.00 15.67 15.14
C GLY A 83 5.76 16.21 16.54
N ALA A 84 6.83 16.35 17.36
CA ALA A 84 6.76 16.98 18.68
C ALA A 84 6.92 18.52 18.62
N GLU A 85 7.64 19.01 17.61
CA GLU A 85 7.90 20.45 17.42
C GLU A 85 6.84 21.15 16.58
N TYR A 86 6.30 20.46 15.58
CA TYR A 86 5.28 20.97 14.65
C TYR A 86 4.08 20.03 14.64
N ALA A 87 2.99 20.42 15.26
CA ALA A 87 1.75 19.65 15.27
C ALA A 87 1.00 19.76 13.91
N ASN A 88 0.00 18.91 13.70
CA ASN A 88 -0.84 18.97 12.50
C ASN A 88 -1.92 20.07 12.62
N THR A 89 -1.49 21.30 12.81
CA THR A 89 -2.35 22.50 12.92
C THR A 89 -2.04 23.49 11.80
N PRO A 90 -3.00 24.37 11.42
CA PRO A 90 -2.73 25.43 10.46
C PRO A 90 -1.60 26.37 10.88
N GLU A 91 -1.50 26.66 12.16
CA GLU A 91 -0.50 27.53 12.76
C GLU A 91 0.88 26.93 12.61
N ASP A 92 1.05 25.66 12.98
CA ASP A 92 2.31 24.96 12.88
C ASP A 92 2.70 24.66 11.41
N TYR A 93 1.74 24.50 10.53
CA TYR A 93 2.02 24.44 9.09
C TYR A 93 2.63 25.74 8.57
N GLN A 94 2.11 26.91 9.01
CA GLN A 94 2.71 28.21 8.62
C GLN A 94 4.07 28.40 9.28
N ARG A 95 4.20 28.04 10.56
CA ARG A 95 5.47 28.10 11.30
C ARG A 95 6.54 27.21 10.67
N ALA A 96 6.21 25.95 10.37
CA ALA A 96 7.11 25.03 9.65
C ALA A 96 7.54 25.60 8.29
N GLY A 97 6.61 26.25 7.58
CA GLY A 97 6.88 26.91 6.32
C GLY A 97 7.82 28.11 6.41
N ALA A 98 7.84 28.80 7.54
CA ALA A 98 8.71 29.95 7.79
C ALA A 98 10.10 29.58 8.35
N GLU A 99 10.13 28.55 9.20
CA GLU A 99 11.33 28.21 9.98
C GLU A 99 12.17 27.09 9.36
N LEU A 100 11.53 26.12 8.70
CA LEU A 100 12.24 24.94 8.20
C LEU A 100 12.94 25.20 6.87
N VAL A 101 14.21 24.93 6.88
CA VAL A 101 15.07 24.93 5.68
C VAL A 101 15.58 23.51 5.49
N ASN A 102 15.71 23.08 4.21
CA ASN A 102 16.28 21.79 3.89
C ASN A 102 17.74 21.70 4.40
N PRO A 103 18.06 20.79 5.33
CA PRO A 103 19.41 20.66 5.88
C PRO A 103 20.39 20.00 4.89
N LEU A 104 19.88 19.40 3.81
CA LEU A 104 20.72 18.70 2.83
C LEU A 104 21.21 19.65 1.77
N GLU A 105 22.46 19.44 1.34
CA GLU A 105 23.04 20.16 0.23
C GLU A 105 22.35 19.79 -1.09
N VAL A 106 22.06 20.80 -1.91
CA VAL A 106 21.51 20.60 -3.25
C VAL A 106 22.63 20.16 -4.19
N ASN A 107 22.69 18.87 -4.45
CA ASN A 107 23.63 18.26 -5.40
C ASN A 107 22.89 17.26 -6.30
N GLU A 108 23.56 16.82 -7.35
CA GLU A 108 22.98 15.91 -8.36
C GLU A 108 22.56 14.58 -7.75
N GLU A 109 23.33 14.04 -6.81
CA GLU A 109 23.05 12.77 -6.16
C GLU A 109 21.77 12.85 -5.30
N ASN A 110 21.66 13.84 -4.41
CA ASN A 110 20.48 14.04 -3.57
C ASN A 110 19.23 14.31 -4.42
N LEU A 111 19.37 15.06 -5.51
CA LEU A 111 18.27 15.33 -6.43
C LEU A 111 17.83 14.08 -7.17
N ALA A 112 18.76 13.25 -7.65
CA ALA A 112 18.43 11.99 -8.31
C ALA A 112 17.76 11.00 -7.37
N GLN A 113 18.23 10.91 -6.12
CA GLN A 113 17.58 10.09 -5.08
C GLN A 113 16.18 10.63 -4.74
N GLY A 114 16.01 11.95 -4.62
CA GLY A 114 14.71 12.59 -4.42
C GLY A 114 13.74 12.30 -5.56
N GLN A 115 14.21 12.36 -6.81
CA GLN A 115 13.43 11.98 -7.98
C GLN A 115 12.99 10.51 -7.91
N HIS A 116 13.91 9.60 -7.60
CA HIS A 116 13.59 8.17 -7.48
C HIS A 116 12.51 7.93 -6.41
N LEU A 117 12.67 8.52 -5.22
CA LEU A 117 11.71 8.41 -4.12
C LEU A 117 10.34 9.02 -4.49
N PHE A 118 10.32 10.17 -5.18
CA PHE A 118 9.11 10.79 -5.67
C PHE A 118 8.39 9.89 -6.70
N LEU A 119 9.12 9.31 -7.63
CA LEU A 119 8.55 8.40 -8.64
C LEU A 119 7.98 7.13 -8.01
N ALA A 120 8.62 6.62 -6.95
CA ALA A 120 8.17 5.41 -6.25
C ALA A 120 6.94 5.65 -5.37
N ASN A 121 6.87 6.79 -4.66
CA ASN A 121 5.85 7.01 -3.61
C ASN A 121 4.78 8.04 -3.99
N CYS A 122 5.11 9.04 -4.81
CA CYS A 122 4.26 10.23 -5.02
C CYS A 122 3.64 10.27 -6.42
N ALA A 123 4.37 9.79 -7.44
CA ALA A 123 3.96 9.91 -8.84
C ALA A 123 2.68 9.14 -9.18
N VAL A 124 2.29 8.16 -8.36
CA VAL A 124 1.03 7.42 -8.53
C VAL A 124 -0.19 8.34 -8.52
N CYS A 125 -0.16 9.43 -7.73
CA CYS A 125 -1.17 10.48 -7.67
C CYS A 125 -0.71 11.76 -8.39
N HIS A 126 0.52 12.23 -8.11
CA HIS A 126 1.01 13.51 -8.60
C HIS A 126 1.48 13.51 -10.04
N GLY A 127 1.65 12.33 -10.68
CA GLY A 127 2.27 12.20 -11.99
C GLY A 127 3.79 12.35 -11.95
N LYS A 128 4.47 11.88 -12.98
CA LYS A 128 5.95 11.91 -13.04
C LYS A 128 6.52 13.32 -13.06
N GLU A 129 5.80 14.25 -13.70
CA GLU A 129 6.18 15.65 -13.81
C GLU A 129 5.48 16.56 -12.80
N GLY A 130 4.76 15.97 -11.84
CA GLY A 130 4.04 16.73 -10.83
C GLY A 130 2.80 17.48 -11.34
N ALA A 131 2.23 17.03 -12.45
CA ALA A 131 1.07 17.65 -13.09
C ALA A 131 -0.28 17.26 -12.45
N GLY A 132 -0.29 16.39 -11.44
CA GLY A 132 -1.51 15.89 -10.81
C GLY A 132 -2.23 14.80 -11.62
N ASP A 133 -1.58 14.27 -12.64
CA ASP A 133 -2.13 13.33 -13.63
C ASP A 133 -1.69 11.89 -13.41
N GLY A 134 -1.46 11.51 -12.16
CA GLY A 134 -1.00 10.18 -11.79
C GLY A 134 -1.95 9.05 -12.24
N SER A 135 -1.48 7.82 -12.25
CA SER A 135 -2.23 6.68 -12.77
C SER A 135 -3.51 6.39 -11.97
N ILE A 136 -3.54 6.72 -10.68
CA ILE A 136 -4.70 6.46 -9.81
C ILE A 136 -5.81 7.51 -9.98
N THR A 137 -5.49 8.66 -10.56
CA THR A 137 -6.45 9.76 -10.80
C THR A 137 -7.18 9.62 -12.14
N LYS A 138 -6.74 8.70 -13.01
CA LYS A 138 -7.32 8.45 -14.34
C LYS A 138 -8.37 7.36 -14.29
N ASP A 139 -9.25 7.33 -15.28
CA ASP A 139 -10.23 6.26 -15.43
C ASP A 139 -9.55 4.90 -15.52
N ARG A 140 -9.97 3.99 -14.66
CA ARG A 140 -9.42 2.64 -14.54
C ARG A 140 -10.53 1.62 -14.57
N SER A 141 -10.24 0.47 -15.18
CA SER A 141 -11.10 -0.70 -15.11
C SER A 141 -10.28 -1.94 -14.76
N VAL A 142 -10.88 -2.87 -14.05
CA VAL A 142 -10.30 -4.17 -13.75
C VAL A 142 -11.18 -5.24 -14.40
N THR A 143 -10.56 -6.11 -15.17
CA THR A 143 -11.22 -7.29 -15.76
C THR A 143 -10.70 -8.54 -15.04
N ASP A 144 -11.60 -9.27 -14.43
CA ASP A 144 -11.32 -10.55 -13.76
C ASP A 144 -12.37 -11.60 -14.18
N SER A 145 -12.37 -12.78 -13.56
CA SER A 145 -13.34 -13.85 -13.85
C SER A 145 -14.79 -13.45 -13.61
N ARG A 146 -15.06 -12.33 -12.93
CA ARG A 146 -16.40 -11.80 -12.65
C ARG A 146 -16.83 -10.72 -13.65
N GLY A 147 -15.98 -10.38 -14.63
CA GLY A 147 -16.22 -9.37 -15.66
C GLY A 147 -15.42 -8.10 -15.48
N THR A 148 -15.73 -7.10 -16.29
CA THR A 148 -15.08 -5.78 -16.25
C THR A 148 -15.86 -4.84 -15.34
N ARG A 149 -15.17 -4.22 -14.37
CA ARG A 149 -15.72 -3.20 -13.48
C ARG A 149 -14.88 -1.93 -13.49
N LYS A 150 -15.53 -0.78 -13.53
CA LYS A 150 -14.88 0.52 -13.39
C LYS A 150 -14.47 0.71 -11.93
N LEU A 151 -13.26 1.21 -11.72
CA LEU A 151 -12.78 1.63 -10.39
C LEU A 151 -13.04 3.12 -10.23
N GLU A 152 -13.35 3.54 -9.00
CA GLU A 152 -13.40 4.96 -8.67
C GLU A 152 -12.01 5.59 -8.77
N ASN A 153 -11.98 6.83 -9.28
CA ASN A 153 -10.76 7.59 -9.41
C ASN A 153 -10.51 8.38 -8.13
N PHE A 154 -9.25 8.49 -7.75
CA PHE A 154 -8.86 9.45 -6.73
C PHE A 154 -8.90 10.88 -7.31
N PRO A 155 -9.23 11.89 -6.48
CA PRO A 155 -9.19 13.28 -6.92
C PRO A 155 -7.77 13.66 -7.35
N ASN A 156 -7.68 14.46 -8.41
CA ASN A 156 -6.40 14.93 -8.92
C ASN A 156 -5.78 15.91 -7.90
N PRO A 157 -4.54 15.67 -7.44
CA PRO A 157 -3.81 16.68 -6.70
C PRO A 157 -3.49 17.87 -7.61
N PRO A 158 -3.40 19.09 -7.05
CA PRO A 158 -3.00 20.25 -7.84
C PRO A 158 -1.56 20.11 -8.36
N ALA A 159 -1.31 20.62 -9.57
CA ALA A 159 0.00 20.55 -10.18
C ALA A 159 1.02 21.44 -9.45
N TYR A 160 2.27 20.98 -9.36
CA TYR A 160 3.36 21.75 -8.76
C TYR A 160 3.90 22.84 -9.67
N THR A 161 3.80 22.66 -10.98
CA THR A 161 4.41 23.55 -11.97
C THR A 161 3.84 24.96 -11.92
N ARG A 162 4.69 25.96 -12.03
CA ARG A 162 4.30 27.37 -12.03
C ARG A 162 3.40 27.70 -13.22
N SER A 163 3.64 27.09 -14.37
CA SER A 163 2.85 27.24 -15.59
C SER A 163 1.39 26.80 -15.42
N ALA A 164 1.10 25.89 -14.51
CA ALA A 164 -0.26 25.43 -14.25
C ALA A 164 -1.09 26.42 -13.40
N GLY A 165 -0.45 27.31 -12.62
CA GLY A 165 -1.13 28.30 -11.77
C GLY A 165 -2.04 27.68 -10.71
N ALA A 166 -1.80 26.42 -10.32
CA ALA A 166 -2.67 25.68 -9.40
C ALA A 166 -2.51 26.17 -7.96
N ASN A 167 -3.63 26.26 -7.23
CA ASN A 167 -3.67 26.65 -5.83
C ASN A 167 -3.61 25.43 -4.90
N SER A 168 -2.90 25.61 -3.77
CA SER A 168 -2.95 24.67 -2.66
C SER A 168 -4.29 24.76 -1.93
N SER A 169 -4.80 23.64 -1.43
CA SER A 169 -6.00 23.63 -0.59
C SER A 169 -5.83 24.37 0.75
N ARG A 170 -4.59 24.67 1.16
CA ARG A 170 -4.24 25.49 2.32
C ARG A 170 -3.95 26.96 1.96
N GLY A 171 -4.24 27.36 0.73
CA GLY A 171 -4.03 28.72 0.19
C GLY A 171 -2.66 28.91 -0.45
N GLY A 172 -2.57 29.88 -1.37
CA GLY A 172 -1.38 30.18 -2.16
C GLY A 172 -1.16 29.23 -3.33
N LEU A 173 -0.22 29.61 -4.20
CA LEU A 173 0.13 28.79 -5.35
C LEU A 173 0.96 27.58 -4.94
N MET A 174 0.73 26.44 -5.59
CA MET A 174 1.53 25.24 -5.39
C MET A 174 3.02 25.48 -5.72
N ALA A 175 3.31 26.31 -6.71
CA ALA A 175 4.66 26.68 -7.10
C ALA A 175 5.40 27.54 -6.06
N ASP A 176 4.70 28.13 -5.09
CA ASP A 176 5.28 29.00 -4.06
C ASP A 176 5.31 28.34 -2.67
N LEU A 177 4.99 27.03 -2.59
CA LEU A 177 5.10 26.30 -1.32
C LEU A 177 6.58 26.21 -0.90
N THR A 178 6.85 26.64 0.33
CA THR A 178 8.19 26.55 0.94
C THR A 178 8.56 25.11 1.27
N ALA A 179 9.85 24.85 1.44
CA ALA A 179 10.37 23.53 1.80
C ALA A 179 9.69 22.96 3.06
N GLY A 180 9.52 23.77 4.09
CA GLY A 180 8.87 23.36 5.34
C GLY A 180 7.39 23.03 5.17
N LYS A 181 6.64 23.75 4.31
CA LYS A 181 5.24 23.44 4.00
C LYS A 181 5.11 22.12 3.27
N ILE A 182 5.99 21.84 2.32
CA ILE A 182 6.05 20.57 1.60
C ILE A 182 6.38 19.43 2.57
N TYR A 183 7.41 19.62 3.41
CA TYR A 183 7.81 18.62 4.41
C TYR A 183 6.68 18.29 5.38
N HIS A 184 6.02 19.31 5.94
CA HIS A 184 4.89 19.16 6.84
C HIS A 184 3.74 18.35 6.18
N THR A 185 3.46 18.64 4.90
CA THR A 185 2.42 17.93 4.14
C THR A 185 2.81 16.46 3.88
N ILE A 186 4.07 16.18 3.57
CA ILE A 186 4.56 14.80 3.40
C ILE A 186 4.46 14.05 4.74
N TYR A 187 4.80 14.70 5.85
CA TYR A 187 4.78 14.08 7.16
C TYR A 187 3.37 13.72 7.63
N TYR A 188 2.43 14.64 7.58
CA TYR A 188 1.08 14.46 8.12
C TYR A 188 0.03 14.02 7.10
N GLY A 189 0.28 14.25 5.82
CA GLY A 189 -0.72 14.14 4.78
C GLY A 189 -1.62 15.37 4.68
N LEU A 190 -2.52 15.36 3.71
CA LEU A 190 -3.49 16.43 3.47
C LEU A 190 -4.67 15.92 2.65
N ASN A 191 -5.90 16.07 3.14
CA ASN A 191 -7.13 15.59 2.51
C ASN A 191 -7.04 14.08 2.22
N THR A 192 -7.04 13.68 0.94
CA THR A 192 -6.89 12.28 0.51
C THR A 192 -5.46 11.76 0.51
N MET A 193 -4.47 12.64 0.67
CA MET A 193 -3.07 12.25 0.80
C MET A 193 -2.80 11.74 2.20
N GLY A 194 -2.41 10.47 2.33
CA GLY A 194 -2.00 9.88 3.60
C GLY A 194 -0.64 10.41 4.09
N SER A 195 -0.36 10.21 5.38
CA SER A 195 0.97 10.46 5.95
C SER A 195 2.01 9.53 5.33
N HIS A 196 3.18 10.07 5.01
CA HIS A 196 4.35 9.32 4.54
C HIS A 196 5.47 9.24 5.60
N ALA A 197 5.14 9.58 6.85
CA ALA A 197 6.11 9.55 7.94
C ALA A 197 6.68 8.14 8.21
N SER A 198 5.90 7.10 7.96
CA SER A 198 6.32 5.71 8.16
C SER A 198 7.02 5.09 6.93
N GLN A 199 6.81 5.64 5.73
CA GLN A 199 7.39 5.12 4.48
C GLN A 199 8.75 5.75 4.16
N LEU A 200 8.96 7.00 4.57
CA LEU A 200 10.16 7.76 4.27
C LEU A 200 10.82 8.22 5.58
N ASN A 201 12.12 8.02 5.70
CA ASN A 201 12.88 8.60 6.81
C ASN A 201 13.05 10.12 6.63
N PRO A 202 13.53 10.87 7.66
CA PRO A 202 13.67 12.32 7.58
C PRO A 202 14.51 12.81 6.40
N GLU A 203 15.62 12.14 6.13
CA GLU A 203 16.52 12.50 5.03
C GLU A 203 15.85 12.27 3.67
N GLU A 204 15.18 11.15 3.49
CA GLU A 204 14.44 10.83 2.27
C GLU A 204 13.31 11.84 2.00
N ARG A 205 12.59 12.27 3.05
CA ARG A 205 11.58 13.34 2.90
C ARG A 205 12.20 14.64 2.42
N TRP A 206 13.35 15.04 2.94
CA TRP A 206 14.07 16.23 2.48
C TRP A 206 14.55 16.12 1.04
N LYS A 207 14.98 14.93 0.61
CA LYS A 207 15.32 14.68 -0.81
C LYS A 207 14.10 14.79 -1.71
N VAL A 208 12.93 14.27 -1.27
CA VAL A 208 11.66 14.44 -2.01
C VAL A 208 11.27 15.92 -2.07
N VAL A 209 11.38 16.67 -0.97
CA VAL A 209 11.14 18.13 -0.96
C VAL A 209 12.00 18.84 -1.98
N MET A 210 13.29 18.52 -2.03
CA MET A 210 14.24 19.08 -3.01
C MET A 210 13.78 18.85 -4.46
N TYR A 211 13.35 17.63 -4.78
CA TYR A 211 12.84 17.32 -6.12
C TYR A 211 11.53 18.03 -6.44
N VAL A 212 10.59 18.13 -5.47
CA VAL A 212 9.35 18.90 -5.67
C VAL A 212 9.68 20.38 -5.95
N GLN A 213 10.67 20.96 -5.29
CA GLN A 213 11.12 22.33 -5.57
C GLN A 213 11.69 22.49 -6.98
N GLU A 214 12.31 21.46 -7.56
CA GLU A 214 12.68 21.47 -8.99
C GLU A 214 11.45 21.44 -9.91
N LEU A 215 10.44 20.66 -9.57
CA LEU A 215 9.17 20.65 -10.32
C LEU A 215 8.45 22.00 -10.28
N GLN A 216 8.57 22.74 -9.17
CA GLN A 216 7.98 24.09 -9.03
C GLN A 216 8.61 25.14 -9.96
N LYS A 217 9.84 24.91 -10.43
CA LYS A 217 10.55 25.82 -11.34
C LYS A 217 10.07 25.72 -12.80
N LYS A 218 9.40 24.61 -13.14
CA LYS A 218 8.81 24.37 -14.47
C LYS A 218 7.45 25.10 -14.59
#